data_f45aa0ae77f3b2653887e7bae7e6d73d
#
_entry.id   f45aa0ae77f3b2653887e7bae7e6d73d
#
_cell.length_a   1.000
_cell.length_b   1.000
_cell.length_c   1.000
_cell.angle_alpha   90.00
_cell.angle_beta   90.00
_cell.angle_gamma   90.00
#
_symmetry.space_group_name_H-M   'P 1'
#
loop_
_entity.id
_entity.type
_entity.pdbx_description
1 polymer ?
#
loop_
_entity_poly.entity_id
_entity_poly.type
_entity_poly.pdbx_seq_one_letter_code
_entity_poly.pdbx_strand_id
1 'polypeptide(L)'
;MPLISLLQEEGLVDAVDAACERVLFTSEQCGRVLRAAAAAGVPTRLHGDQLSDGGGAALAAAHGALTCDHCEHTNDAGARAMAEAGTVAVLLPAASYFSQETVRPDVAMLR
;
A
#
# COMPACT_ATOMS: atom_id res chain seq x y z
N MET A 1 -1.80 -15.81 -9.31
CA MET A 1 -1.03 -16.48 -8.25
C MET A 1 -1.88 -17.57 -7.62
N PRO A 2 -1.54 -18.84 -7.84
CA PRO A 2 -2.35 -19.96 -7.35
C PRO A 2 -2.53 -19.98 -5.83
N LEU A 3 -1.52 -19.51 -5.07
CA LEU A 3 -1.57 -19.49 -3.62
C LEU A 3 -2.70 -18.59 -3.09
N ILE A 4 -2.91 -17.42 -3.68
CA ILE A 4 -3.96 -16.49 -3.24
C ILE A 4 -5.34 -17.14 -3.42
N SER A 5 -5.58 -17.73 -4.58
CA SER A 5 -6.85 -18.41 -4.86
C SER A 5 -7.10 -19.57 -3.90
N LEU A 6 -6.07 -20.38 -3.66
CA LEU A 6 -6.16 -21.51 -2.73
C LEU A 6 -6.51 -21.04 -1.31
N LEU A 7 -5.80 -20.03 -0.81
CA LEU A 7 -6.07 -19.51 0.54
C LEU A 7 -7.46 -18.89 0.65
N GLN A 8 -7.93 -18.24 -0.40
CA GLN A 8 -9.28 -17.69 -0.47
C GLN A 8 -10.34 -18.79 -0.44
N GLU A 9 -10.16 -19.83 -1.25
CA GLU A 9 -11.09 -20.99 -1.30
C GLU A 9 -11.17 -21.73 0.06
N GLU A 10 -10.06 -21.77 0.79
CA GLU A 10 -10.01 -22.39 2.12
C GLU A 10 -10.44 -21.43 3.26
N GLY A 11 -10.76 -20.17 2.95
CA GLY A 11 -11.16 -19.17 3.95
C GLY A 11 -10.04 -18.76 4.90
N LEU A 12 -8.78 -18.83 4.45
CA LEU A 12 -7.59 -18.57 5.27
C LEU A 12 -6.96 -17.18 5.03
N VAL A 13 -7.58 -16.34 4.19
CA VAL A 13 -7.05 -15.00 3.88
C VAL A 13 -8.15 -13.95 3.98
N ASP A 14 -7.87 -12.87 4.68
CA ASP A 14 -8.76 -11.70 4.80
C ASP A 14 -8.33 -10.57 3.87
N ALA A 15 -7.03 -10.42 3.64
CA ALA A 15 -6.46 -9.43 2.73
C ALA A 15 -5.07 -9.87 2.25
N VAL A 16 -4.65 -9.34 1.12
CA VAL A 16 -3.29 -9.52 0.58
C VAL A 16 -2.55 -8.20 0.65
N ASP A 17 -1.34 -8.23 1.15
CA ASP A 17 -0.47 -7.07 1.29
C ASP A 17 0.80 -7.24 0.44
N ALA A 18 1.36 -6.13 -0.01
CA ALA A 18 2.63 -6.06 -0.70
C ALA A 18 3.40 -4.81 -0.26
N ALA A 19 4.71 -4.80 -0.43
CA ALA A 19 5.56 -3.69 -0.04
C ALA A 19 6.25 -3.08 -1.27
N CYS A 20 5.79 -1.91 -1.67
CA CYS A 20 6.33 -1.13 -2.78
C CYS A 20 7.37 -0.14 -2.25
N GLU A 21 8.65 -0.49 -2.39
CA GLU A 21 9.74 0.35 -1.92
C GLU A 21 11.03 0.04 -2.69
N ARG A 22 11.93 1.04 -2.78
CA ARG A 22 13.19 0.94 -3.53
C ARG A 22 14.07 -0.27 -3.15
N VAL A 23 13.99 -0.73 -1.90
CA VAL A 23 14.76 -1.87 -1.39
C VAL A 23 13.95 -3.16 -1.31
N LEU A 24 12.70 -3.14 -1.74
CA LEU A 24 11.77 -4.27 -1.68
C LEU A 24 11.26 -4.61 -3.10
N PHE A 25 9.95 -4.54 -3.31
CA PHE A 25 9.36 -4.83 -4.61
C PHE A 25 9.09 -3.57 -5.41
N THR A 26 9.21 -3.68 -6.73
CA THR A 26 8.87 -2.60 -7.65
C THR A 26 7.36 -2.40 -7.72
N SER A 27 6.93 -1.23 -8.21
CA SER A 27 5.51 -0.95 -8.45
C SER A 27 4.88 -1.96 -9.42
N GLU A 28 5.63 -2.42 -10.43
CA GLU A 28 5.15 -3.45 -11.35
C GLU A 28 4.91 -4.79 -10.65
N GLN A 29 5.86 -5.23 -9.82
CA GLN A 29 5.75 -6.46 -9.05
C GLN A 29 4.57 -6.39 -8.07
N CYS A 30 4.44 -5.30 -7.32
CA CYS A 30 3.31 -5.08 -6.44
C CYS A 30 1.99 -5.06 -7.21
N GLY A 31 1.93 -4.35 -8.34
CA GLY A 31 0.74 -4.33 -9.20
C GLY A 31 0.30 -5.71 -9.66
N ARG A 32 1.22 -6.62 -9.93
CA ARG A 32 0.90 -8.02 -10.27
C ARG A 32 0.24 -8.74 -9.09
N VAL A 33 0.75 -8.54 -7.87
CA VAL A 33 0.16 -9.13 -6.66
C VAL A 33 -1.24 -8.56 -6.42
N LEU A 34 -1.41 -7.25 -6.50
CA LEU A 34 -2.69 -6.59 -6.28
C LEU A 34 -3.74 -7.04 -7.31
N ARG A 35 -3.37 -7.17 -8.58
CA ARG A 35 -4.27 -7.70 -9.62
C ARG A 35 -4.65 -9.15 -9.37
N ALA A 36 -3.71 -9.99 -8.95
CA ALA A 36 -3.99 -11.40 -8.64
C ALA A 36 -4.96 -11.53 -7.45
N ALA A 37 -4.80 -10.72 -6.42
CA ALA A 37 -5.71 -10.68 -5.29
C ALA A 37 -7.11 -10.23 -5.71
N ALA A 38 -7.21 -9.16 -6.50
CA ALA A 38 -8.48 -8.66 -7.02
C ALA A 38 -9.19 -9.72 -7.87
N ALA A 39 -8.47 -10.45 -8.72
CA ALA A 39 -9.03 -11.55 -9.52
C ALA A 39 -9.58 -12.70 -8.66
N ALA A 40 -9.01 -12.92 -7.47
CA ALA A 40 -9.49 -13.90 -6.50
C ALA A 40 -10.57 -13.32 -5.56
N GLY A 41 -10.95 -12.06 -5.70
CA GLY A 41 -11.94 -11.41 -4.84
C GLY A 41 -11.40 -11.10 -3.42
N VAL A 42 -10.08 -11.03 -3.25
CA VAL A 42 -9.45 -10.77 -1.95
C VAL A 42 -9.08 -9.28 -1.85
N PRO A 43 -9.48 -8.57 -0.78
CA PRO A 43 -9.08 -7.20 -0.56
C PRO A 43 -7.56 -7.04 -0.48
N THR A 44 -7.08 -5.84 -0.83
CA THR A 44 -5.64 -5.56 -0.85
C THR A 44 -5.26 -4.42 0.06
N ARG A 45 -4.01 -4.43 0.50
CA ARG A 45 -3.33 -3.37 1.22
C ARG A 45 -1.95 -3.19 0.60
N LEU A 46 -1.31 -2.06 0.84
CA LEU A 46 0.03 -1.80 0.30
C LEU A 46 0.88 -1.03 1.32
N HIS A 47 2.10 -1.48 1.55
CA HIS A 47 3.15 -0.65 2.12
C HIS A 47 3.70 0.24 1.01
N GLY A 48 3.68 1.54 1.18
CA GLY A 48 4.15 2.46 0.15
C GLY A 48 4.66 3.77 0.71
N ASP A 49 5.59 4.37 -0.04
CA ASP A 49 6.15 5.69 0.27
C ASP A 49 6.78 5.79 1.66
N GLN A 50 7.31 4.67 2.16
CA GLN A 50 7.94 4.60 3.49
C GLN A 50 9.34 5.20 3.50
N LEU A 51 10.18 4.85 2.54
CA LEU A 51 11.60 5.22 2.49
C LEU A 51 11.91 6.18 1.33
N SER A 52 10.99 6.28 0.37
CA SER A 52 11.14 7.10 -0.83
C SER A 52 9.77 7.39 -1.45
N ASP A 53 9.70 8.41 -2.31
CA ASP A 53 8.54 8.66 -3.16
C ASP A 53 8.58 7.74 -4.37
N GLY A 54 8.06 6.53 -4.21
CA GLY A 54 7.98 5.51 -5.25
C GLY A 54 6.61 5.40 -5.92
N GLY A 55 5.70 6.31 -5.63
CA GLY A 55 4.33 6.27 -6.18
C GLY A 55 3.45 5.19 -5.53
N GLY A 56 3.80 4.72 -4.33
CA GLY A 56 3.06 3.67 -3.63
C GLY A 56 1.61 4.04 -3.33
N ALA A 57 1.37 5.26 -2.89
CA ALA A 57 0.01 5.75 -2.62
C ALA A 57 -0.85 5.76 -3.88
N ALA A 58 -0.32 6.24 -4.99
CA ALA A 58 -1.03 6.24 -6.28
C ALA A 58 -1.29 4.81 -6.79
N LEU A 59 -0.33 3.91 -6.58
CA LEU A 59 -0.48 2.49 -6.94
C LEU A 59 -1.59 1.83 -6.11
N ALA A 60 -1.60 2.03 -4.80
CA ALA A 60 -2.65 1.53 -3.91
C ALA A 60 -4.03 2.00 -4.35
N ALA A 61 -4.16 3.31 -4.63
CA ALA A 61 -5.40 3.91 -5.10
C ALA A 61 -5.86 3.32 -6.44
N ALA A 62 -4.93 3.17 -7.41
CA ALA A 62 -5.23 2.65 -8.74
C ALA A 62 -5.76 1.21 -8.70
N HIS A 63 -5.38 0.44 -7.70
CA HIS A 63 -5.85 -0.94 -7.51
C HIS A 63 -6.99 -1.08 -6.48
N GLY A 64 -7.53 0.03 -5.99
CA GLY A 64 -8.61 0.01 -5.01
C GLY A 64 -8.24 -0.64 -3.68
N ALA A 65 -6.96 -0.51 -3.28
CA ALA A 65 -6.51 -1.04 -2.00
C ALA A 65 -7.24 -0.39 -0.83
N LEU A 66 -7.48 -1.15 0.23
CA LEU A 66 -8.11 -0.65 1.44
C LEU A 66 -7.25 0.42 2.10
N THR A 67 -5.93 0.18 2.17
CA THR A 67 -4.97 1.07 2.82
C THR A 67 -3.69 1.21 2.02
N CYS A 68 -3.03 2.36 2.21
CA CYS A 68 -1.60 2.52 1.97
C CYS A 68 -0.94 2.82 3.32
N ASP A 69 -0.03 1.97 3.73
CA ASP A 69 0.60 2.04 5.03
C ASP A 69 1.94 2.75 4.94
N HIS A 70 2.31 3.50 5.96
CA HIS A 70 3.48 4.36 6.12
C HIS A 70 3.28 5.77 5.58
N CYS A 71 3.33 6.01 4.28
CA CYS A 71 3.04 7.30 3.61
C CYS A 71 3.98 8.46 3.99
N GLU A 72 5.17 8.22 4.54
CA GLU A 72 6.12 9.28 4.93
C GLU A 72 6.53 10.14 3.73
N HIS A 73 6.67 9.53 2.54
CA HIS A 73 7.08 10.20 1.31
C HIS A 73 5.94 10.37 0.29
N THR A 74 4.69 10.19 0.70
CA THR A 74 3.55 10.36 -0.20
C THR A 74 3.48 11.81 -0.69
N ASN A 75 3.37 11.99 -1.99
CA ASN A 75 3.21 13.30 -2.61
C ASN A 75 1.73 13.71 -2.72
N ASP A 76 1.48 14.96 -3.10
CA ASP A 76 0.15 15.52 -3.23
C ASP A 76 -0.73 14.74 -4.22
N ALA A 77 -0.17 14.31 -5.36
CA ALA A 77 -0.91 13.52 -6.34
C ALA A 77 -1.34 12.16 -5.78
N GLY A 78 -0.45 11.49 -5.03
CA GLY A 78 -0.76 10.23 -4.36
C GLY A 78 -1.84 10.39 -3.29
N ALA A 79 -1.77 11.44 -2.49
CA ALA A 79 -2.79 11.74 -1.48
C ALA A 79 -4.17 11.98 -2.11
N ARG A 80 -4.23 12.73 -3.18
CA ARG A 80 -5.48 12.94 -3.93
C ARG A 80 -6.03 11.66 -4.53
N ALA A 81 -5.19 10.85 -5.14
CA ALA A 81 -5.60 9.56 -5.70
C ALA A 81 -6.20 8.65 -4.63
N MET A 82 -5.60 8.59 -3.45
CA MET A 82 -6.15 7.83 -2.32
C MET A 82 -7.51 8.37 -1.87
N ALA A 83 -7.66 9.69 -1.76
CA ALA A 83 -8.93 10.31 -1.39
C ALA A 83 -10.05 9.97 -2.38
N GLU A 84 -9.76 10.04 -3.69
CA GLU A 84 -10.72 9.72 -4.74
C GLU A 84 -11.10 8.23 -4.75
N ALA A 85 -10.16 7.35 -4.47
CA ALA A 85 -10.37 5.90 -4.42
C ALA A 85 -10.97 5.40 -3.10
N GLY A 86 -10.96 6.21 -2.06
CA GLY A 86 -11.35 5.80 -0.71
C GLY A 86 -10.29 4.95 0.00
N THR A 87 -9.04 4.97 -0.47
CA THR A 87 -7.92 4.29 0.18
C THR A 87 -7.48 5.07 1.43
N VAL A 88 -7.36 4.39 2.55
CA VAL A 88 -7.00 5.01 3.83
C VAL A 88 -5.49 5.03 4.00
N ALA A 89 -4.93 6.19 4.35
CA ALA A 89 -3.54 6.29 4.77
C ALA A 89 -3.41 5.80 6.21
N VAL A 90 -2.58 4.78 6.43
CA VAL A 90 -2.29 4.27 7.77
C VAL A 90 -0.89 4.71 8.18
N LEU A 91 -0.81 5.53 9.22
CA LEU A 91 0.46 6.05 9.73
C LEU A 91 0.99 5.17 10.84
N LEU A 92 2.28 4.91 10.80
CA LEU A 92 2.96 3.99 11.71
C LEU A 92 4.13 4.68 12.41
N PRO A 93 3.85 5.63 13.33
CA PRO A 93 4.89 6.43 13.97
C PRO A 93 5.89 5.59 14.76
N ALA A 94 5.47 4.49 15.35
CA ALA A 94 6.36 3.56 16.05
C ALA A 94 7.38 2.90 15.10
N ALA A 95 6.95 2.56 13.88
CA ALA A 95 7.85 2.01 12.86
C ALA A 95 8.88 3.05 12.40
N SER A 96 8.46 4.29 12.19
CA SER A 96 9.35 5.41 11.85
C SER A 96 10.40 5.65 12.96
N TYR A 97 9.97 5.63 14.20
CA TYR A 97 10.86 5.77 15.35
C TYR A 97 11.88 4.62 15.43
N PHE A 98 11.41 3.39 15.29
CA PHE A 98 12.26 2.19 15.33
C PHE A 98 13.30 2.19 14.19
N SER A 99 12.90 2.59 12.99
CA SER A 99 13.77 2.66 11.81
C SER A 99 14.65 3.90 11.77
N GLN A 100 14.53 4.81 12.75
CA GLN A 100 15.25 6.08 12.82
C GLN A 100 15.02 6.96 11.58
N GLU A 101 13.83 6.90 11.01
CA GLU A 101 13.45 7.74 9.87
C GLU A 101 13.28 9.19 10.31
N THR A 102 13.82 10.10 9.49
CA THR A 102 13.73 11.55 9.75
C THR A 102 12.57 12.22 9.05
N VAL A 103 12.11 11.66 7.93
CA VAL A 103 10.95 12.15 7.17
C VAL A 103 9.68 11.63 7.83
N ARG A 104 8.73 12.54 8.05
CA ARG A 104 7.44 12.22 8.65
C ARG A 104 6.33 12.39 7.63
N PRO A 105 5.22 11.65 7.77
CA PRO A 105 4.04 11.88 6.92
C PRO A 105 3.53 13.31 7.04
N ASP A 106 3.15 13.90 5.93
CA ASP A 106 2.44 15.18 5.93
C ASP A 106 0.97 14.97 6.29
N VAL A 107 0.69 14.99 7.58
CA VAL A 107 -0.66 14.73 8.11
C VAL A 107 -1.67 15.76 7.61
N ALA A 108 -1.25 17.02 7.43
CA ALA A 108 -2.14 18.06 6.94
C ALA A 108 -2.58 17.79 5.49
N MET A 109 -1.67 17.31 4.65
CA MET A 109 -1.97 16.91 3.28
C MET A 109 -2.85 15.65 3.20
N LEU A 110 -2.64 14.70 4.13
CA LEU A 110 -3.35 13.40 4.14
C LEU A 110 -4.77 13.47 4.76
N ARG A 111 -5.13 14.57 5.39
CA ARG A 111 -6.46 14.78 6.00
C ARG A 111 -7.48 15.26 4.99
#